data_47fbd966b958988937a08129a705e2a1
#
_entry.id   47fbd966b958988937a08129a705e2a1
#
_cell.length_a   1.000
_cell.length_b   1.000
_cell.length_c   1.000
_cell.angle_alpha   90.00
_cell.angle_beta   90.00
_cell.angle_gamma   90.00
#
_symmetry.space_group_name_H-M   'P 1'
#
loop_
_entity.id
_entity.type
_entity.pdbx_description
1 polymer ?
#
loop_
_entity_poly.entity_id
_entity_poly.type
_entity_poly.pdbx_seq_one_letter_code
_entity_poly.pdbx_strand_id
1 'polypeptide(L)'
;LSAPIRRGQFDPSHIDLRNLLSKLSIKALSEDSVNISIKRLGFDEQSGFSLNRLQFKFEANRQQARLSDFKIQLPHSRIEIKPIIATLPDTLSAEHFYDQTRFSLQITKSLINPSDIAAFIPVLEKINTPILISMHLTGTPNNLYFHTFDFNFGKEDIIAHSQISVKNITNPQKRDILCDPITLNASSSGLTDIASKLPFLTEEQCKTISRLGTIHFTGNISSQNKNLTACGTLKTDLGSVHS
;
A
#
# COMPACT_ATOMS: atom_id res chain seq x y z
N LEU A 1 -27.91 -21.65 -7.47
CA LEU A 1 -27.75 -21.51 -6.02
C LEU A 1 -26.62 -20.54 -5.79
N SER A 2 -26.94 -19.29 -5.39
CA SER A 2 -25.94 -18.30 -5.01
C SER A 2 -25.24 -18.75 -3.74
N ALA A 3 -23.91 -18.63 -3.69
CA ALA A 3 -23.14 -18.91 -2.49
C ALA A 3 -23.64 -18.04 -1.31
N PRO A 4 -23.60 -18.53 -0.06
CA PRO A 4 -24.06 -17.75 1.09
C PRO A 4 -23.17 -16.52 1.28
N ILE A 5 -23.81 -15.37 1.52
CA ILE A 5 -23.13 -14.09 1.79
C ILE A 5 -22.26 -14.26 3.04
N ARG A 6 -20.96 -14.01 2.92
CA ARG A 6 -20.03 -13.98 4.06
C ARG A 6 -20.08 -12.60 4.70
N ARG A 7 -20.72 -12.48 5.86
CA ARG A 7 -20.72 -11.25 6.63
C ARG A 7 -19.29 -10.86 7.05
N GLY A 8 -18.94 -9.58 6.89
CA GLY A 8 -17.62 -9.09 7.26
C GLY A 8 -16.52 -9.27 6.20
N GLN A 9 -16.88 -9.78 4.99
CA GLN A 9 -15.97 -9.86 3.86
C GLN A 9 -16.61 -9.26 2.63
N PHE A 10 -15.82 -8.55 1.83
CA PHE A 10 -16.28 -8.01 0.57
C PHE A 10 -16.54 -9.13 -0.44
N ASP A 11 -17.75 -9.15 -0.99
CA ASP A 11 -18.16 -10.09 -2.04
C ASP A 11 -18.55 -9.32 -3.30
N PRO A 12 -17.73 -9.35 -4.36
CA PRO A 12 -17.99 -8.61 -5.59
C PRO A 12 -19.28 -9.09 -6.32
N SER A 13 -19.80 -10.26 -5.99
CA SER A 13 -21.04 -10.80 -6.55
C SER A 13 -22.29 -10.29 -5.82
N HIS A 14 -22.13 -9.70 -4.63
CA HIS A 14 -23.23 -9.24 -3.78
C HIS A 14 -22.89 -7.88 -3.15
N ILE A 15 -22.82 -6.84 -3.96
CA ILE A 15 -22.51 -5.48 -3.50
C ILE A 15 -23.80 -4.81 -3.05
N ASP A 16 -23.88 -4.37 -1.80
CA ASP A 16 -24.97 -3.55 -1.25
C ASP A 16 -24.39 -2.23 -0.72
N LEU A 17 -24.60 -1.17 -1.49
CA LEU A 17 -24.12 0.18 -1.15
C LEU A 17 -25.26 0.96 -0.48
N ARG A 18 -24.97 1.52 0.69
CA ARG A 18 -25.87 2.37 1.46
C ARG A 18 -25.28 3.76 1.63
N ASN A 19 -26.10 4.75 1.94
CA ASN A 19 -25.66 6.13 2.17
C ASN A 19 -24.82 6.70 1.01
N LEU A 20 -25.12 6.29 -0.23
CA LEU A 20 -24.36 6.71 -1.40
C LEU A 20 -24.45 8.22 -1.62
N LEU A 21 -23.32 8.90 -1.52
CA LEU A 21 -23.15 10.31 -1.84
C LEU A 21 -22.20 10.42 -3.03
N SER A 22 -22.64 11.00 -4.13
CA SER A 22 -21.79 11.19 -5.29
C SER A 22 -21.93 12.58 -5.90
N LYS A 23 -20.79 13.16 -6.28
CA LYS A 23 -20.72 14.38 -7.09
C LYS A 23 -19.66 14.19 -8.16
N LEU A 24 -20.12 13.82 -9.35
CA LEU A 24 -19.31 13.53 -10.52
C LEU A 24 -19.48 14.63 -11.57
N SER A 25 -18.41 14.98 -12.29
CA SER A 25 -18.44 15.84 -13.46
C SER A 25 -17.59 15.21 -14.56
N ILE A 26 -18.17 15.03 -15.73
CA ILE A 26 -17.49 14.58 -16.95
C ILE A 26 -17.53 15.75 -17.93
N LYS A 27 -16.36 16.30 -18.29
CA LYS A 27 -16.25 17.42 -19.24
C LYS A 27 -15.85 16.97 -20.63
N ALA A 28 -15.10 15.89 -20.75
CA ALA A 28 -14.73 15.27 -22.01
C ALA A 28 -14.63 13.74 -21.83
N LEU A 29 -15.17 13.04 -22.79
CA LEU A 29 -15.04 11.59 -22.94
C LEU A 29 -15.02 11.27 -24.42
N SER A 30 -13.83 11.24 -25.02
CA SER A 30 -13.61 10.93 -26.43
C SER A 30 -12.39 10.04 -26.59
N GLU A 31 -12.15 9.54 -27.81
CA GLU A 31 -10.95 8.75 -28.10
C GLU A 31 -9.64 9.54 -27.86
N ASP A 32 -9.69 10.86 -27.96
CA ASP A 32 -8.52 11.73 -27.86
C ASP A 32 -8.36 12.40 -26.51
N SER A 33 -9.41 12.45 -25.68
CA SER A 33 -9.35 13.14 -24.40
C SER A 33 -10.38 12.62 -23.38
N VAL A 34 -9.93 12.54 -22.13
CA VAL A 34 -10.77 12.21 -20.99
C VAL A 34 -10.59 13.32 -19.94
N ASN A 35 -11.69 13.84 -19.40
CA ASN A 35 -11.67 14.77 -18.28
C ASN A 35 -12.82 14.42 -17.33
N ILE A 36 -12.48 13.78 -16.23
CA ILE A 36 -13.40 13.31 -15.21
C ILE A 36 -13.00 13.92 -13.86
N SER A 37 -13.97 14.41 -13.11
CA SER A 37 -13.76 14.91 -11.76
C SER A 37 -14.78 14.30 -10.82
N ILE A 38 -14.29 13.59 -9.81
CA ILE A 38 -15.08 13.18 -8.65
C ILE A 38 -14.80 14.18 -7.53
N LYS A 39 -15.78 15.02 -7.22
CA LYS A 39 -15.68 16.00 -6.12
C LYS A 39 -15.99 15.36 -4.77
N ARG A 40 -16.84 14.35 -4.78
CA ARG A 40 -17.18 13.55 -3.60
C ARG A 40 -17.82 12.25 -4.05
N LEU A 41 -17.30 11.16 -3.53
CA LEU A 41 -17.94 9.84 -3.53
C LEU A 41 -17.78 9.27 -2.13
N GLY A 42 -18.87 8.81 -1.53
CA GLY A 42 -18.89 8.16 -0.23
C GLY A 42 -20.01 7.15 -0.18
N PHE A 43 -19.84 6.06 0.54
CA PHE A 43 -20.84 5.02 0.75
C PHE A 43 -20.43 4.09 1.90
N ASP A 44 -21.41 3.37 2.41
CA ASP A 44 -21.21 2.22 3.29
C ASP A 44 -21.54 0.94 2.51
N GLU A 45 -20.74 -0.09 2.68
CA GLU A 45 -20.92 -1.39 2.06
C GLU A 45 -21.25 -2.45 3.12
N GLN A 46 -22.11 -3.43 2.80
CA GLN A 46 -22.64 -4.42 3.74
C GLN A 46 -21.57 -5.27 4.44
N SER A 47 -20.36 -5.40 3.87
CA SER A 47 -19.22 -6.07 4.51
C SER A 47 -18.62 -5.30 5.69
N GLY A 48 -19.09 -4.05 5.94
CA GLY A 48 -18.54 -3.14 6.94
C GLY A 48 -17.48 -2.18 6.40
N PHE A 49 -17.17 -2.21 5.11
CA PHE A 49 -16.33 -1.20 4.50
C PHE A 49 -17.09 0.12 4.35
N SER A 50 -16.49 1.22 4.80
CA SER A 50 -17.05 2.57 4.66
C SER A 50 -16.07 3.48 3.96
N LEU A 51 -16.53 4.15 2.90
CA LEU A 51 -15.81 5.20 2.22
C LEU A 51 -16.44 6.55 2.58
N ASN A 52 -15.79 7.33 3.44
CA ASN A 52 -16.29 8.63 3.85
C ASN A 52 -16.16 9.67 2.73
N ARG A 53 -15.04 9.58 1.97
CA ARG A 53 -14.78 10.46 0.84
C ARG A 53 -13.73 9.87 -0.10
N LEU A 54 -14.04 9.87 -1.38
CA LEU A 54 -13.08 9.81 -2.48
C LEU A 54 -13.24 11.07 -3.32
N GLN A 55 -12.13 11.70 -3.63
CA GLN A 55 -12.05 12.89 -4.47
C GLN A 55 -10.85 12.74 -5.41
N PHE A 56 -11.03 13.10 -6.66
CA PHE A 56 -9.92 13.26 -7.62
C PHE A 56 -10.38 14.00 -8.88
N LYS A 57 -9.40 14.48 -9.64
CA LYS A 57 -9.54 14.97 -11.00
C LYS A 57 -8.61 14.15 -11.90
N PHE A 58 -9.14 13.57 -12.95
CA PHE A 58 -8.40 12.81 -13.95
C PHE A 58 -8.54 13.46 -15.30
N GLU A 59 -7.41 13.73 -15.94
CA GLU A 59 -7.31 14.30 -17.27
C GLU A 59 -6.34 13.45 -18.07
N ALA A 60 -6.71 13.05 -19.26
CA ALA A 60 -5.83 12.30 -20.15
C ALA A 60 -6.03 12.71 -21.60
N ASN A 61 -4.97 12.59 -22.36
CA ASN A 61 -4.94 12.65 -23.82
C ASN A 61 -4.09 11.49 -24.35
N ARG A 62 -3.80 11.45 -25.65
CA ARG A 62 -3.03 10.35 -26.26
C ARG A 62 -1.60 10.21 -25.72
N GLN A 63 -1.01 11.26 -25.16
CA GLN A 63 0.41 11.30 -24.75
C GLN A 63 0.60 11.30 -23.23
N GLN A 64 -0.41 11.79 -22.50
CA GLN A 64 -0.25 12.07 -21.07
C GLN A 64 -1.56 11.81 -20.32
N ALA A 65 -1.42 11.27 -19.11
CA ALA A 65 -2.50 11.21 -18.12
C ALA A 65 -2.08 11.98 -16.86
N ARG A 66 -3.02 12.70 -16.26
CA ARG A 66 -2.83 13.46 -15.03
C ARG A 66 -3.93 13.10 -14.02
N LEU A 67 -3.51 12.71 -12.83
CA LEU A 67 -4.37 12.55 -11.66
C LEU A 67 -4.02 13.65 -10.65
N SER A 68 -4.99 14.45 -10.25
CA SER A 68 -4.80 15.55 -9.30
C SER A 68 -5.92 15.55 -8.25
N ASP A 69 -5.73 16.33 -7.18
CA ASP A 69 -6.68 16.49 -6.07
C ASP A 69 -7.11 15.16 -5.43
N PHE A 70 -6.25 14.13 -5.51
CA PHE A 70 -6.59 12.80 -5.03
C PHE A 70 -6.57 12.75 -3.50
N LYS A 71 -7.72 12.39 -2.93
CA LYS A 71 -7.92 12.21 -1.49
C LYS A 71 -8.85 11.03 -1.23
N ILE A 72 -8.45 10.16 -0.32
CA ILE A 72 -9.30 9.12 0.24
C ILE A 72 -9.42 9.35 1.74
N GLN A 73 -10.65 9.29 2.26
CA GLN A 73 -10.95 9.27 3.69
C GLN A 73 -11.82 8.05 4.00
N LEU A 74 -11.32 7.20 4.86
CA LEU A 74 -12.02 6.10 5.49
C LEU A 74 -12.30 6.49 6.95
N PRO A 75 -13.00 5.69 7.76
CA PRO A 75 -13.30 6.04 9.15
C PRO A 75 -12.08 6.48 9.98
N HIS A 76 -10.95 5.80 9.81
CA HIS A 76 -9.71 6.06 10.58
C HIS A 76 -8.48 6.31 9.68
N SER A 77 -8.65 6.29 8.35
CA SER A 77 -7.56 6.47 7.38
C SER A 77 -7.74 7.74 6.56
N ARG A 78 -6.60 8.34 6.20
CA ARG A 78 -6.55 9.50 5.30
C ARG A 78 -5.35 9.41 4.40
N ILE A 79 -5.59 9.35 3.10
CA ILE A 79 -4.55 9.25 2.06
C ILE A 79 -4.67 10.46 1.14
N GLU A 80 -3.57 11.19 0.99
CA GLU A 80 -3.44 12.29 0.04
C GLU A 80 -2.22 12.04 -0.84
N ILE A 81 -2.42 12.20 -2.15
CA ILE A 81 -1.36 11.99 -3.15
C ILE A 81 -1.13 13.32 -3.88
N LYS A 82 0.13 13.69 -4.06
CA LYS A 82 0.48 14.82 -4.94
C LYS A 82 0.09 14.52 -6.38
N PRO A 83 -0.13 15.53 -7.23
CA PRO A 83 -0.49 15.29 -8.62
C PRO A 83 0.48 14.33 -9.30
N ILE A 84 -0.08 13.29 -9.93
CA ILE A 84 0.65 12.34 -10.75
C ILE A 84 0.54 12.77 -12.19
N ILE A 85 1.66 12.78 -12.91
CA ILE A 85 1.72 12.93 -14.34
C ILE A 85 2.34 11.66 -14.91
N ALA A 86 1.62 11.00 -15.80
CA ALA A 86 2.08 9.82 -16.51
C ALA A 86 2.26 10.14 -18.00
N THR A 87 3.42 9.82 -18.56
CA THR A 87 3.65 9.81 -20.00
C THR A 87 3.21 8.46 -20.56
N LEU A 88 2.32 8.50 -21.53
CA LEU A 88 1.75 7.29 -22.16
C LEU A 88 2.58 6.88 -23.38
N PRO A 89 2.61 5.58 -23.73
CA PRO A 89 3.24 5.11 -24.96
C PRO A 89 2.44 5.55 -26.20
N ASP A 90 3.11 5.67 -27.34
CA ASP A 90 2.46 6.02 -28.61
C ASP A 90 1.41 4.99 -29.05
N THR A 91 1.63 3.72 -28.71
CA THR A 91 0.69 2.62 -28.96
C THR A 91 0.16 2.09 -27.63
N LEU A 92 -1.13 2.28 -27.37
CA LEU A 92 -1.80 1.76 -26.17
C LEU A 92 -2.15 0.27 -26.36
N SER A 93 -1.18 -0.60 -26.11
CA SER A 93 -1.43 -2.02 -25.84
C SER A 93 -1.17 -2.31 -24.36
N ALA A 94 -1.69 -3.43 -23.84
CA ALA A 94 -1.45 -3.79 -22.44
C ALA A 94 0.04 -3.93 -22.13
N GLU A 95 0.82 -4.54 -23.02
CA GLU A 95 2.26 -4.71 -22.88
C GLU A 95 2.98 -3.35 -22.85
N HIS A 96 2.73 -2.49 -23.85
CA HIS A 96 3.33 -1.16 -23.90
C HIS A 96 2.91 -0.30 -22.70
N PHE A 97 1.67 -0.39 -22.26
CA PHE A 97 1.21 0.33 -21.08
C PHE A 97 2.01 -0.04 -19.82
N TYR A 98 2.21 -1.34 -19.56
CA TYR A 98 2.92 -1.77 -18.35
C TYR A 98 4.42 -1.44 -18.38
N ASP A 99 5.08 -1.46 -19.53
CA ASP A 99 6.52 -1.29 -19.61
C ASP A 99 6.97 0.10 -20.04
N GLN A 100 6.12 0.88 -20.70
CA GLN A 100 6.50 2.17 -21.27
C GLN A 100 5.81 3.37 -20.63
N THR A 101 4.67 3.19 -19.95
CA THR A 101 4.04 4.29 -19.21
C THR A 101 4.95 4.72 -18.06
N ARG A 102 5.44 5.95 -18.09
CA ARG A 102 6.34 6.50 -17.06
C ARG A 102 5.59 7.47 -16.18
N PHE A 103 5.75 7.33 -14.87
CA PHE A 103 5.12 8.24 -13.91
C PHE A 103 5.97 8.45 -12.66
N SER A 104 5.63 9.52 -11.94
CA SER A 104 6.14 9.80 -10.60
C SER A 104 4.95 9.93 -9.66
N LEU A 105 5.04 9.28 -8.50
CA LEU A 105 4.03 9.32 -7.45
C LEU A 105 4.68 9.74 -6.14
N GLN A 106 4.08 10.71 -5.46
CA GLN A 106 4.51 11.14 -4.15
C GLN A 106 3.33 11.14 -3.17
N ILE A 107 3.47 10.36 -2.11
CA ILE A 107 2.57 10.33 -0.95
C ILE A 107 3.26 11.06 0.20
N THR A 108 2.60 12.08 0.75
CA THR A 108 3.10 12.80 1.92
C THR A 108 2.27 12.43 3.13
N LYS A 109 2.90 11.87 4.17
CA LYS A 109 2.32 11.55 5.49
C LYS A 109 0.84 11.11 5.46
N SER A 110 0.57 10.00 4.79
CA SER A 110 -0.76 9.40 4.80
C SER A 110 -0.92 8.51 6.02
N LEU A 111 -2.07 8.65 6.69
CA LEU A 111 -2.46 7.83 7.84
C LEU A 111 -3.32 6.67 7.33
N ILE A 112 -2.95 5.46 7.66
CA ILE A 112 -3.68 4.24 7.33
C ILE A 112 -3.96 3.47 8.61
N ASN A 113 -5.23 3.18 8.88
CA ASN A 113 -5.60 2.19 9.89
C ASN A 113 -5.93 0.88 9.18
N PRO A 114 -5.18 -0.20 9.42
CA PRO A 114 -5.39 -1.47 8.73
C PRO A 114 -6.80 -2.03 8.86
N SER A 115 -7.47 -1.81 9.99
CA SER A 115 -8.86 -2.28 10.20
C SER A 115 -9.86 -1.67 9.21
N ASP A 116 -9.60 -0.48 8.65
CA ASP A 116 -10.51 0.13 7.66
C ASP A 116 -10.63 -0.67 6.36
N ILE A 117 -9.65 -1.52 6.05
CA ILE A 117 -9.63 -2.39 4.87
C ILE A 117 -9.79 -3.87 5.19
N ALA A 118 -10.20 -4.19 6.43
CA ALA A 118 -10.37 -5.57 6.88
C ALA A 118 -11.42 -6.35 6.08
N ALA A 119 -12.43 -5.67 5.53
CA ALA A 119 -13.41 -6.29 4.64
C ALA A 119 -12.77 -6.97 3.41
N PHE A 120 -11.63 -6.44 2.93
CA PHE A 120 -10.87 -7.01 1.81
C PHE A 120 -9.73 -7.93 2.27
N ILE A 121 -9.16 -7.66 3.45
CA ILE A 121 -8.02 -8.39 4.01
C ILE A 121 -8.33 -8.70 5.49
N PRO A 122 -9.07 -9.80 5.77
CA PRO A 122 -9.59 -10.09 7.11
C PRO A 122 -8.54 -10.19 8.22
N VAL A 123 -7.30 -10.56 7.88
CA VAL A 123 -6.18 -10.61 8.83
C VAL A 123 -5.90 -9.26 9.50
N LEU A 124 -6.29 -8.15 8.87
CA LEU A 124 -6.07 -6.79 9.35
C LEU A 124 -7.12 -6.31 10.39
N GLU A 125 -8.20 -7.06 10.59
CA GLU A 125 -9.31 -6.67 11.48
C GLU A 125 -8.85 -6.32 12.90
N LYS A 126 -7.89 -7.08 13.42
CA LYS A 126 -7.36 -6.88 14.77
C LYS A 126 -6.27 -5.80 14.86
N ILE A 127 -5.78 -5.29 13.72
CA ILE A 127 -4.71 -4.29 13.69
C ILE A 127 -5.32 -2.90 13.64
N ASN A 128 -5.59 -2.33 14.81
CA ASN A 128 -6.14 -0.97 14.98
C ASN A 128 -5.06 0.09 15.17
N THR A 129 -3.81 -0.31 15.20
CA THR A 129 -2.67 0.60 15.36
C THR A 129 -2.43 1.35 14.05
N PRO A 130 -2.42 2.68 14.07
CA PRO A 130 -2.27 3.47 12.85
C PRO A 130 -0.86 3.32 12.25
N ILE A 131 -0.81 3.38 10.93
CA ILE A 131 0.40 3.39 10.13
C ILE A 131 0.52 4.76 9.45
N LEU A 132 1.65 5.42 9.61
CA LEU A 132 2.02 6.59 8.81
C LEU A 132 2.94 6.14 7.69
N ILE A 133 2.59 6.52 6.46
CA ILE A 133 3.39 6.22 5.27
C ILE A 133 3.70 7.51 4.53
N SER A 134 4.95 7.68 4.14
CA SER A 134 5.34 8.62 3.10
C SER A 134 6.24 7.93 2.09
N MET A 135 6.11 8.29 0.81
CA MET A 135 6.92 7.70 -0.24
C MET A 135 7.05 8.63 -1.45
N HIS A 136 8.15 8.45 -2.16
CA HIS A 136 8.34 9.01 -3.50
C HIS A 136 8.85 7.89 -4.40
N LEU A 137 8.10 7.58 -5.45
CA LEU A 137 8.48 6.56 -6.42
C LEU A 137 8.38 7.08 -7.85
N THR A 138 9.19 6.50 -8.72
CA THR A 138 9.15 6.68 -10.17
C THR A 138 9.20 5.32 -10.86
N GLY A 139 8.85 5.27 -12.12
CA GLY A 139 8.98 4.06 -12.93
C GLY A 139 7.84 3.83 -13.89
N THR A 140 7.64 2.57 -14.20
CA THR A 140 6.53 2.05 -15.00
C THR A 140 5.69 1.12 -14.14
N PRO A 141 4.42 0.79 -14.52
CA PRO A 141 3.61 -0.18 -13.76
C PRO A 141 4.29 -1.53 -13.54
N ASN A 142 5.22 -1.91 -14.42
CA ASN A 142 5.96 -3.18 -14.30
C ASN A 142 7.26 -3.05 -13.49
N ASN A 143 7.87 -1.84 -13.43
CA ASN A 143 9.14 -1.62 -12.75
C ASN A 143 9.09 -0.30 -11.96
N LEU A 144 9.12 -0.38 -10.64
CA LEU A 144 9.04 0.74 -9.72
C LEU A 144 10.35 0.93 -8.97
N TYR A 145 10.72 2.20 -8.77
CA TYR A 145 11.82 2.59 -7.91
C TYR A 145 11.33 3.62 -6.88
N PHE A 146 11.35 3.24 -5.61
CA PHE A 146 11.05 4.09 -4.47
C PHE A 146 12.34 4.78 -4.05
N HIS A 147 12.42 6.07 -4.33
CA HIS A 147 13.55 6.91 -3.90
C HIS A 147 13.56 7.09 -2.38
N THR A 148 12.36 7.13 -1.80
CA THR A 148 12.14 7.14 -0.36
C THR A 148 10.90 6.30 -0.05
N PHE A 149 11.00 5.52 1.00
CA PHE A 149 9.87 4.81 1.60
C PHE A 149 10.03 4.90 3.13
N ASP A 150 9.12 5.63 3.77
CA ASP A 150 9.07 5.82 5.21
C ASP A 150 7.81 5.16 5.75
N PHE A 151 7.98 4.32 6.73
CA PHE A 151 6.93 3.58 7.41
C PHE A 151 7.06 3.80 8.91
N ASN A 152 5.95 4.15 9.56
CA ASN A 152 5.89 4.28 11.01
C ASN A 152 4.59 3.63 11.51
N PHE A 153 4.73 2.64 12.37
CA PHE A 153 3.64 1.93 12.99
C PHE A 153 3.51 2.37 14.46
N GLY A 154 2.31 2.74 14.87
CA GLY A 154 2.05 3.23 16.20
C GLY A 154 2.64 4.62 16.46
N LYS A 155 3.09 4.85 17.67
CA LYS A 155 3.81 6.06 18.07
C LYS A 155 5.32 5.82 18.04
N GLU A 156 5.86 5.55 16.83
CA GLU A 156 7.25 5.17 16.63
C GLU A 156 7.63 3.79 17.19
N ASP A 157 6.65 2.92 17.36
CA ASP A 157 6.87 1.56 17.86
C ASP A 157 7.64 0.70 16.86
N ILE A 158 7.38 0.90 15.55
CA ILE A 158 8.18 0.32 14.46
C ILE A 158 8.38 1.39 13.40
N ILE A 159 9.62 1.70 13.08
CA ILE A 159 10.00 2.66 12.05
C ILE A 159 10.88 1.96 11.03
N ALA A 160 10.55 2.14 9.75
CA ALA A 160 11.39 1.66 8.66
C ALA A 160 11.62 2.77 7.62
N HIS A 161 12.84 2.88 7.15
CA HIS A 161 13.25 3.73 6.04
C HIS A 161 13.97 2.89 5.01
N SER A 162 13.64 3.05 3.74
CA SER A 162 14.28 2.28 2.68
C SER A 162 14.21 3.00 1.34
N GLN A 163 15.14 2.63 0.46
CA GLN A 163 14.94 2.71 -0.98
C GLN A 163 14.52 1.31 -1.47
N ILE A 164 13.56 1.25 -2.40
CA ILE A 164 13.03 -0.04 -2.84
C ILE A 164 13.00 -0.06 -4.37
N SER A 165 13.49 -1.15 -4.94
CA SER A 165 13.34 -1.46 -6.37
C SER A 165 12.44 -2.69 -6.51
N VAL A 166 11.39 -2.58 -7.32
CA VAL A 166 10.51 -3.71 -7.65
C VAL A 166 10.47 -3.87 -9.16
N LYS A 167 10.89 -5.01 -9.66
CA LYS A 167 10.93 -5.33 -11.09
C LYS A 167 10.00 -6.49 -11.41
N ASN A 168 9.52 -6.53 -12.66
CA ASN A 168 8.67 -7.60 -13.19
C ASN A 168 7.39 -7.83 -12.34
N ILE A 169 6.72 -6.73 -11.95
CA ILE A 169 5.52 -6.78 -11.09
C ILE A 169 4.43 -7.65 -11.73
N THR A 170 4.27 -7.57 -13.05
CA THR A 170 3.27 -8.31 -13.82
C THR A 170 3.60 -9.81 -13.95
N ASN A 171 4.84 -10.22 -13.65
CA ASN A 171 5.26 -11.62 -13.69
C ASN A 171 5.71 -12.11 -12.30
N PRO A 172 4.83 -12.71 -11.49
CA PRO A 172 5.16 -13.15 -10.14
C PRO A 172 6.32 -14.14 -10.04
N GLN A 173 6.59 -14.90 -11.11
CA GLN A 173 7.69 -15.89 -11.15
C GLN A 173 9.07 -15.23 -11.36
N LYS A 174 9.07 -14.03 -11.96
CA LYS A 174 10.31 -13.26 -12.23
C LYS A 174 10.40 -11.99 -11.38
N ARG A 175 9.45 -11.81 -10.46
CA ARG A 175 9.44 -10.62 -9.61
C ARG A 175 10.71 -10.55 -8.77
N ASP A 176 11.33 -9.39 -8.81
CA ASP A 176 12.54 -9.07 -8.06
C ASP A 176 12.26 -7.84 -7.19
N ILE A 177 12.53 -7.97 -5.89
CA ILE A 177 12.36 -6.90 -4.91
C ILE A 177 13.69 -6.71 -4.20
N LEU A 178 14.17 -5.48 -4.15
CA LEU A 178 15.37 -5.09 -3.43
C LEU A 178 15.06 -3.87 -2.57
N CYS A 179 15.29 -3.99 -1.27
CA CYS A 179 15.30 -2.89 -0.30
C CYS A 179 16.76 -2.60 0.06
N ASP A 180 17.32 -1.50 -0.44
CA ASP A 180 18.73 -1.15 -0.25
C ASP A 180 18.96 0.36 -0.42
N PRO A 181 19.40 1.08 0.63
CA PRO A 181 19.51 0.61 2.01
C PRO A 181 18.15 0.45 2.70
N ILE A 182 18.12 -0.34 3.76
CA ILE A 182 17.01 -0.39 4.70
C ILE A 182 17.51 -0.18 6.12
N THR A 183 16.79 0.64 6.88
CA THR A 183 16.94 0.78 8.33
C THR A 183 15.59 0.47 8.97
N LEU A 184 15.58 -0.47 9.91
CA LEU A 184 14.41 -0.87 10.68
C LEU A 184 14.70 -0.74 12.17
N ASN A 185 13.86 0.01 12.87
CA ASN A 185 13.86 0.09 14.32
C ASN A 185 12.52 -0.39 14.84
N ALA A 186 12.51 -1.28 15.80
CA ALA A 186 11.29 -1.76 16.43
C ALA A 186 11.47 -1.86 17.94
N SER A 187 10.52 -1.30 18.69
CA SER A 187 10.43 -1.46 20.13
C SER A 187 9.93 -2.84 20.51
N SER A 188 10.28 -3.32 21.69
CA SER A 188 9.74 -4.59 22.21
C SER A 188 8.21 -4.58 22.30
N SER A 189 7.61 -3.45 22.69
CA SER A 189 6.16 -3.29 22.75
C SER A 189 5.51 -3.36 21.37
N GLY A 190 6.08 -2.67 20.36
CA GLY A 190 5.57 -2.68 18.99
C GLY A 190 5.63 -4.06 18.35
N LEU A 191 6.74 -4.79 18.56
CA LEU A 191 6.91 -6.15 18.07
C LEU A 191 5.90 -7.10 18.71
N THR A 192 5.71 -7.00 20.02
CA THR A 192 4.74 -7.83 20.75
C THR A 192 3.32 -7.52 20.33
N ASP A 193 2.99 -6.24 20.16
CA ASP A 193 1.66 -5.79 19.72
C ASP A 193 1.32 -6.36 18.33
N ILE A 194 2.20 -6.19 17.35
CA ILE A 194 1.94 -6.68 15.99
C ILE A 194 1.94 -8.21 15.94
N ALA A 195 2.89 -8.87 16.61
CA ALA A 195 2.98 -10.33 16.60
C ALA A 195 1.74 -10.99 17.19
N SER A 196 1.17 -10.44 18.27
CA SER A 196 -0.04 -10.98 18.92
C SER A 196 -1.30 -10.87 18.04
N LYS A 197 -1.29 -9.98 17.05
CA LYS A 197 -2.43 -9.72 16.15
C LYS A 197 -2.37 -10.49 14.84
N LEU A 198 -1.21 -11.09 14.52
CA LEU A 198 -1.00 -11.85 13.28
C LEU A 198 -1.36 -13.32 13.47
N PRO A 199 -2.45 -13.83 12.86
CA PRO A 199 -2.98 -15.16 13.12
C PRO A 199 -2.13 -16.30 12.55
N PHE A 200 -1.13 -16.02 11.73
CA PHE A 200 -0.22 -17.00 11.17
C PHE A 200 1.02 -17.23 12.03
N LEU A 201 1.22 -16.45 13.10
CA LEU A 201 2.27 -16.66 14.07
C LEU A 201 1.79 -17.58 15.18
N THR A 202 2.62 -18.57 15.53
CA THR A 202 2.36 -19.46 16.67
C THR A 202 2.70 -18.73 17.98
N GLU A 203 2.16 -19.21 19.11
CA GLU A 203 2.51 -18.67 20.44
C GLU A 203 4.02 -18.74 20.72
N GLU A 204 4.69 -19.80 20.25
CA GLU A 204 6.12 -19.97 20.41
C GLU A 204 6.90 -18.92 19.61
N GLN A 205 6.47 -18.65 18.38
CA GLN A 205 7.06 -17.57 17.56
C GLN A 205 6.84 -16.19 18.20
N CYS A 206 5.64 -15.91 18.71
CA CYS A 206 5.36 -14.69 19.45
C CYS A 206 6.26 -14.53 20.69
N LYS A 207 6.45 -15.59 21.47
CA LYS A 207 7.36 -15.60 22.62
C LYS A 207 8.81 -15.36 22.19
N THR A 208 9.24 -15.96 21.10
CA THR A 208 10.58 -15.76 20.54
C THR A 208 10.80 -14.30 20.12
N ILE A 209 9.84 -13.71 19.40
CA ILE A 209 9.86 -12.32 18.99
C ILE A 209 9.94 -11.39 20.22
N SER A 210 9.11 -11.66 21.24
CA SER A 210 9.10 -10.86 22.48
C SER A 210 10.44 -10.92 23.24
N ARG A 211 11.17 -12.04 23.16
CA ARG A 211 12.49 -12.19 23.80
C ARG A 211 13.60 -11.41 23.09
N LEU A 212 13.44 -11.09 21.82
CA LEU A 212 14.43 -10.28 21.09
C LEU A 212 14.56 -8.87 21.68
N GLY A 213 13.50 -8.39 22.36
CA GLY A 213 13.46 -7.03 22.89
C GLY A 213 13.37 -5.99 21.79
N THR A 214 14.24 -4.98 21.85
CA THR A 214 14.36 -3.99 20.76
C THR A 214 15.09 -4.58 19.57
N ILE A 215 14.68 -4.18 18.36
CA ILE A 215 15.36 -4.57 17.12
C ILE A 215 15.87 -3.32 16.41
N HIS A 216 17.13 -3.36 16.03
CA HIS A 216 17.71 -2.41 15.08
C HIS A 216 18.40 -3.19 13.96
N PHE A 217 17.90 -3.06 12.74
CA PHE A 217 18.46 -3.68 11.54
C PHE A 217 18.88 -2.60 10.55
N THR A 218 20.10 -2.74 10.02
CA THR A 218 20.61 -1.91 8.92
C THR A 218 21.31 -2.79 7.90
N GLY A 219 20.91 -2.66 6.65
CA GLY A 219 21.45 -3.51 5.60
C GLY A 219 20.63 -3.45 4.31
N ASN A 220 20.50 -4.59 3.67
CA ASN A 220 19.62 -4.79 2.52
C ASN A 220 18.78 -6.06 2.67
N ILE A 221 17.63 -6.07 2.02
CA ILE A 221 16.73 -7.23 1.92
C ILE A 221 16.38 -7.41 0.46
N SER A 222 16.53 -8.60 -0.06
CA SER A 222 16.14 -8.94 -1.43
C SER A 222 15.24 -10.15 -1.47
N SER A 223 14.35 -10.18 -2.47
CA SER A 223 13.49 -11.31 -2.76
C SER A 223 13.51 -11.60 -4.24
N GLN A 224 14.07 -12.76 -4.62
CA GLN A 224 14.15 -13.27 -5.99
C GLN A 224 13.68 -14.71 -6.03
N ASN A 225 12.86 -15.10 -6.99
CA ASN A 225 12.40 -16.49 -7.17
C ASN A 225 11.87 -17.12 -5.87
N LYS A 226 11.13 -16.35 -5.04
CA LYS A 226 10.60 -16.73 -3.73
C LYS A 226 11.68 -16.98 -2.65
N ASN A 227 12.95 -16.73 -2.93
CA ASN A 227 14.00 -16.73 -1.93
C ASN A 227 14.11 -15.34 -1.31
N LEU A 228 14.12 -15.27 0.00
CA LEU A 228 14.34 -14.05 0.77
C LEU A 228 15.75 -14.09 1.34
N THR A 229 16.52 -13.03 1.09
CA THR A 229 17.86 -12.84 1.61
C THR A 229 17.93 -11.50 2.35
N ALA A 230 18.53 -11.50 3.52
CA ALA A 230 18.83 -10.29 4.28
C ALA A 230 20.33 -10.28 4.61
N CYS A 231 21.02 -9.18 4.28
CA CYS A 231 22.42 -8.97 4.58
C CYS A 231 22.56 -7.64 5.34
N GLY A 232 23.34 -7.66 6.43
CA GLY A 232 23.52 -6.46 7.24
C GLY A 232 23.79 -6.74 8.71
N THR A 233 23.53 -5.75 9.53
CA THR A 233 23.72 -5.83 10.98
C THR A 233 22.36 -5.80 11.67
N LEU A 234 22.08 -6.86 12.43
CA LEU A 234 20.95 -6.96 13.34
C LEU A 234 21.43 -6.80 14.77
N LYS A 235 20.90 -5.83 15.50
CA LYS A 235 21.11 -5.65 16.93
C LYS A 235 19.81 -5.87 17.66
N THR A 236 19.87 -6.62 18.76
CA THR A 236 18.75 -6.91 19.67
C THR A 236 19.21 -6.78 21.10
N ASP A 237 18.31 -6.85 22.07
CA ASP A 237 18.66 -6.86 23.49
C ASP A 237 19.45 -8.13 23.89
N LEU A 238 19.40 -9.20 23.06
CA LEU A 238 20.15 -10.44 23.27
C LEU A 238 21.56 -10.42 22.68
N GLY A 239 21.87 -9.46 21.82
CA GLY A 239 23.16 -9.36 21.15
C GLY A 239 23.05 -8.87 19.71
N SER A 240 24.16 -8.97 18.96
CA SER A 240 24.24 -8.55 17.57
C SER A 240 24.70 -9.67 16.64
N VAL A 241 24.11 -9.72 15.45
CA VAL A 241 24.49 -10.61 14.35
C VAL A 241 24.85 -9.78 13.14
N HIS A 242 25.90 -10.18 12.46
CA HIS A 242 26.38 -9.58 11.22
C HIS A 242 26.48 -10.66 10.15
N SER A 243 25.85 -10.45 8.97
CA SER A 243 25.85 -11.40 7.85
C SER A 243 26.16 -10.66 6.55
#